data_2205887c0c633c28765bcc4181439f06
#
_entry.id   2205887c0c633c28765bcc4181439f06
#
_cell.length_a   1.000
_cell.length_b   1.000
_cell.length_c   1.000
_cell.angle_alpha   90.00
_cell.angle_beta   90.00
_cell.angle_gamma   90.00
#
_symmetry.space_group_name_H-M   'P 1'
#
loop_
_entity.id
_entity.type
_entity.pdbx_description
1 polymer ?
#
loop_
_entity_poly.entity_id
_entity_poly.type
_entity_poly.pdbx_seq_one_letter_code
_entity_poly.pdbx_strand_id
1 'polypeptide(L)'
;MRPLAMPLLLLPWAFAAQAESLPGFLDSHEYERRLPETDLPVDTYRPVSPNLRMPGPSGDSLAWASADTRMVLHKVRFEGGTVFPLSDLREHYQPLIGHHVTLGELQQYTERLTKRYRQEGYLLSYAYLPPQDVADGRVNVVLVEGYIRDYRVDGDIGPASDYLQQLLTQLEAERPLTRETLERYLGLAERLPGVSIEAELAMAQNADGAARLTVYARRKPFGAAVTLADSSRDDVQALLTATSNAQTRFAEQLKARLLLPAGDDQEHYQRLDYSQYLDAAGSQLLLSASRYRSEPGTRIRLDDGRDMTRERNSERYAVGLRQPVVVRPNEWMAVQGHLYAVSEQVEDQLDDYDTSVRALSFEGEWRKVEGSRLRIISAGVYQGLDYLGARSGADYDMDFLRLRLSGLQSDPLSARFQGVVSGALYWSDDRLPDSERAGFGGQHFGRGYPRDQADGDKGWGVAYELNYSLLGSGLALVQPYAAVDMRRPGITGGRWTMPTWLRRHLAYGWGMGATPTLRWRWRSLWRMWRWIAWTVAPG
;
A
#
# COMPACT_ATOMS: atom_id res chain seq x y z
N MET A 1 -20.72 43.11 27.86
CA MET A 1 -19.97 41.85 28.00
C MET A 1 -19.39 41.52 26.65
N ARG A 2 -18.08 41.63 26.48
CA ARG A 2 -17.37 41.36 25.20
C ARG A 2 -17.05 39.87 25.17
N PRO A 3 -17.22 39.15 24.04
CA PRO A 3 -16.73 37.79 23.91
C PRO A 3 -15.21 37.80 23.69
N LEU A 4 -14.50 37.02 24.49
CA LEU A 4 -13.09 36.70 24.33
C LEU A 4 -12.94 35.79 23.06
N ALA A 5 -12.33 36.34 22.05
CA ALA A 5 -11.83 35.56 20.91
C ALA A 5 -10.54 34.86 21.34
N MET A 6 -10.59 33.56 21.46
CA MET A 6 -9.43 32.70 21.67
C MET A 6 -8.73 32.45 20.31
N PRO A 7 -7.45 32.83 20.14
CA PRO A 7 -6.76 32.53 18.91
C PRO A 7 -6.43 31.05 18.85
N LEU A 8 -6.98 30.32 17.86
CA LEU A 8 -6.53 28.99 17.50
C LEU A 8 -5.11 29.10 16.94
N LEU A 9 -4.13 28.73 17.75
CA LEU A 9 -2.75 28.54 17.32
C LEU A 9 -2.68 27.31 16.39
N LEU A 10 -2.73 27.55 15.09
CA LEU A 10 -2.39 26.59 14.07
C LEU A 10 -0.87 26.38 14.07
N LEU A 11 -0.40 25.38 14.81
CA LEU A 11 0.96 24.87 14.67
C LEU A 11 1.08 24.12 13.34
N PRO A 12 2.10 24.39 12.51
CA PRO A 12 2.35 23.62 11.32
C PRO A 12 2.99 22.29 11.72
N TRP A 13 2.19 21.25 11.85
CA TRP A 13 2.67 19.88 11.99
C TRP A 13 2.97 19.33 10.59
N ALA A 14 4.24 19.16 10.29
CA ALA A 14 4.66 18.47 9.09
C ALA A 14 4.28 16.98 9.21
N PHE A 15 3.26 16.56 8.47
CA PHE A 15 2.86 15.17 8.35
C PHE A 15 3.76 14.46 7.34
N ALA A 16 4.51 13.50 7.82
CA ALA A 16 5.20 12.53 6.96
C ALA A 16 4.99 11.13 7.53
N ALA A 17 4.83 10.17 6.65
CA ALA A 17 4.64 8.74 6.85
C ALA A 17 3.33 8.39 7.57
N GLN A 18 2.23 8.40 6.84
CA GLN A 18 1.04 7.64 7.22
C GLN A 18 1.28 6.18 6.84
N ALA A 19 1.05 5.29 7.81
CA ALA A 19 0.90 3.89 7.49
C ALA A 19 -0.21 3.75 6.44
N GLU A 20 0.11 3.11 5.33
CA GLU A 20 -0.75 2.95 4.16
C GLU A 20 -2.07 2.30 4.57
N SER A 21 -3.16 3.07 4.63
CA SER A 21 -4.50 2.51 4.67
C SER A 21 -4.95 2.26 3.23
N LEU A 22 -5.32 1.03 2.93
CA LEU A 22 -5.98 0.72 1.66
C LEU A 22 -7.32 1.45 1.57
N PRO A 23 -7.79 1.79 0.36
CA PRO A 23 -9.18 2.21 0.18
C PRO A 23 -10.13 1.20 0.83
N GLY A 24 -11.15 1.67 1.57
CA GLY A 24 -11.99 0.80 2.39
C GLY A 24 -12.75 -0.26 1.62
N PHE A 25 -13.05 -0.04 0.32
CA PHE A 25 -13.66 -1.09 -0.50
C PHE A 25 -12.73 -2.28 -0.76
N LEU A 26 -11.42 -2.13 -0.54
CA LEU A 26 -10.45 -3.21 -0.55
C LEU A 26 -10.41 -3.95 0.79
N ASP A 27 -11.03 -3.41 1.84
CA ASP A 27 -11.15 -4.11 3.12
C ASP A 27 -12.16 -5.27 3.02
N SER A 28 -11.88 -6.34 3.74
CA SER A 28 -12.72 -7.53 3.77
C SER A 28 -13.96 -7.38 4.64
N HIS A 29 -13.99 -6.34 5.49
CA HIS A 29 -14.99 -6.20 6.55
C HIS A 29 -15.97 -5.09 6.25
N GLU A 30 -17.25 -5.38 6.49
CA GLU A 30 -18.34 -4.48 6.16
C GLU A 30 -18.23 -3.13 6.87
N TYR A 31 -18.02 -3.13 8.18
CA TYR A 31 -17.99 -1.89 8.97
C TYR A 31 -16.77 -1.02 8.64
N GLU A 32 -15.64 -1.63 8.33
CA GLU A 32 -14.43 -0.92 7.96
C GLU A 32 -14.54 -0.26 6.60
N ARG A 33 -15.29 -0.86 5.68
CA ARG A 33 -15.63 -0.24 4.39
C ARG A 33 -16.53 0.99 4.50
N ARG A 34 -17.16 1.20 5.65
CA ARG A 34 -18.07 2.33 5.91
C ARG A 34 -17.38 3.53 6.52
N LEU A 35 -16.17 3.35 7.07
CA LEU A 35 -15.45 4.43 7.76
C LEU A 35 -15.06 5.55 6.79
N PRO A 36 -14.92 6.78 7.32
CA PRO A 36 -14.31 7.87 6.57
C PRO A 36 -12.96 7.47 6.02
N GLU A 37 -12.80 7.55 4.71
CA GLU A 37 -11.54 7.23 4.05
C GLU A 37 -10.69 8.47 3.88
N THR A 38 -9.40 8.26 4.08
CA THR A 38 -8.40 9.18 3.58
C THR A 38 -8.04 8.71 2.17
N ASP A 39 -8.56 9.38 1.16
CA ASP A 39 -8.07 9.16 -0.19
C ASP A 39 -6.60 9.56 -0.23
N LEU A 40 -5.75 8.57 -0.38
CA LEU A 40 -4.33 8.81 -0.56
C LEU A 40 -4.12 9.35 -1.97
N PRO A 41 -3.59 10.58 -2.14
CA PRO A 41 -3.11 11.01 -3.43
C PRO A 41 -2.09 9.98 -3.92
N VAL A 42 -2.14 9.61 -5.20
CA VAL A 42 -1.18 8.67 -5.82
C VAL A 42 0.27 9.11 -5.61
N ASP A 43 0.50 10.40 -5.43
CA ASP A 43 1.81 10.98 -5.11
C ASP A 43 2.41 10.56 -3.75
N THR A 44 1.61 10.01 -2.83
CA THR A 44 2.14 9.47 -1.55
C THR A 44 2.83 8.14 -1.71
N TYR A 45 2.62 7.44 -2.83
CA TYR A 45 3.34 6.21 -3.19
C TYR A 45 4.60 6.52 -4.00
N ARG A 46 5.51 7.32 -3.45
CA ARG A 46 6.83 7.44 -4.06
C ARG A 46 7.59 6.15 -3.77
N PRO A 47 8.05 5.44 -4.83
CA PRO A 47 8.98 4.34 -4.60
C PRO A 47 10.22 4.93 -3.95
N VAL A 48 10.54 4.48 -2.75
CA VAL A 48 11.79 4.87 -2.12
C VAL A 48 12.88 4.06 -2.80
N SER A 49 13.53 4.68 -3.74
CA SER A 49 14.76 4.14 -4.31
C SER A 49 15.88 4.62 -3.42
N PRO A 50 16.68 3.73 -2.84
CA PRO A 50 17.87 4.14 -2.14
C PRO A 50 18.71 5.02 -3.08
N ASN A 51 19.23 6.14 -2.58
CA ASN A 51 20.17 6.98 -3.32
C ASN A 51 21.48 6.21 -3.47
N LEU A 52 21.49 5.28 -4.42
CA LEU A 52 22.67 4.52 -4.78
C LEU A 52 23.59 5.47 -5.55
N ARG A 53 24.44 6.20 -4.85
CA ARG A 53 25.63 6.77 -5.46
C ARG A 53 26.54 5.60 -5.82
N MET A 54 26.38 5.09 -7.03
CA MET A 54 27.32 4.13 -7.60
C MET A 54 28.53 4.93 -8.10
N PRO A 55 29.69 4.84 -7.47
CA PRO A 55 30.89 5.31 -8.09
C PRO A 55 31.04 4.51 -9.39
N GLY A 56 31.12 5.21 -10.49
CA GLY A 56 31.61 4.60 -11.72
C GLY A 56 33.00 4.04 -11.47
N PRO A 57 33.48 3.10 -12.28
CA PRO A 57 34.89 2.74 -12.23
C PRO A 57 35.67 4.03 -12.30
N SER A 58 36.52 4.28 -11.28
CA SER A 58 37.34 5.49 -11.21
C SER A 58 38.08 5.64 -12.53
N GLY A 59 37.95 6.81 -13.17
CA GLY A 59 38.58 7.07 -14.46
C GLY A 59 40.11 6.85 -14.51
N ASP A 60 40.74 6.63 -13.34
CA ASP A 60 42.14 6.29 -13.16
C ASP A 60 42.53 4.90 -13.69
N SER A 61 41.59 4.02 -14.00
CA SER A 61 41.90 2.69 -14.57
C SER A 61 42.48 2.75 -16.00
N LEU A 62 42.48 3.93 -16.64
CA LEU A 62 42.98 4.11 -18.01
C LEU A 62 44.18 5.05 -18.13
N ALA A 63 44.60 5.70 -17.04
CA ALA A 63 45.73 6.65 -17.08
C ALA A 63 47.06 5.99 -17.37
N TRP A 64 47.15 4.64 -17.38
CA TRP A 64 48.40 3.90 -17.57
C TRP A 64 48.80 3.68 -19.03
N ALA A 65 47.86 3.75 -20.00
CA ALA A 65 48.16 3.61 -21.43
C ALA A 65 47.16 4.38 -22.30
N SER A 66 47.56 4.75 -23.52
CA SER A 66 46.64 5.37 -24.50
C SER A 66 45.60 4.37 -24.98
N ALA A 67 44.32 4.81 -25.12
CA ALA A 67 43.27 4.01 -25.70
C ALA A 67 43.56 3.51 -27.13
N ASP A 68 44.44 4.24 -27.86
CA ASP A 68 44.87 3.91 -29.22
C ASP A 68 46.02 2.89 -29.25
N THR A 69 46.53 2.42 -28.10
CA THR A 69 47.56 1.40 -28.05
C THR A 69 47.10 0.14 -28.74
N ARG A 70 47.80 -0.25 -29.81
CA ARG A 70 47.45 -1.41 -30.65
C ARG A 70 48.24 -2.64 -30.27
N MET A 71 47.60 -3.79 -30.26
CA MET A 71 48.23 -5.09 -30.04
C MET A 71 47.51 -6.19 -30.85
N VAL A 72 48.18 -7.31 -31.04
CA VAL A 72 47.51 -8.55 -31.48
C VAL A 72 47.07 -9.31 -30.25
N LEU A 73 45.77 -9.52 -30.05
CA LEU A 73 45.25 -10.20 -28.86
C LEU A 73 45.43 -11.71 -28.98
N HIS A 74 46.37 -12.27 -28.21
CA HIS A 74 46.58 -13.73 -28.22
C HIS A 74 45.79 -14.45 -27.15
N LYS A 75 45.62 -13.83 -25.97
CA LYS A 75 44.98 -14.48 -24.82
C LYS A 75 44.34 -13.47 -23.87
N VAL A 76 43.13 -13.78 -23.44
CA VAL A 76 42.50 -13.09 -22.29
C VAL A 76 42.50 -14.04 -21.10
N ARG A 77 42.98 -13.54 -19.97
CA ARG A 77 42.91 -14.20 -18.67
C ARG A 77 41.90 -13.47 -17.79
N PHE A 78 41.07 -14.22 -17.12
CA PHE A 78 40.13 -13.68 -16.13
C PHE A 78 40.65 -13.94 -14.75
N GLU A 79 40.55 -12.94 -13.89
CA GLU A 79 40.92 -13.00 -12.48
C GLU A 79 39.73 -12.58 -11.62
N GLY A 80 39.41 -13.40 -10.63
CA GLY A 80 38.17 -13.26 -9.84
C GLY A 80 36.92 -13.70 -10.60
N GLY A 81 35.75 -13.48 -10.00
CA GLY A 81 34.43 -13.79 -10.57
C GLY A 81 34.01 -15.25 -10.41
N THR A 82 32.80 -15.43 -9.91
CA THR A 82 32.15 -16.75 -9.69
C THR A 82 30.80 -16.84 -10.37
N VAL A 83 30.18 -15.70 -10.71
CA VAL A 83 28.83 -15.61 -11.29
C VAL A 83 28.77 -16.17 -12.70
N PHE A 84 29.74 -15.83 -13.55
CA PHE A 84 29.75 -16.29 -14.94
C PHE A 84 30.71 -17.46 -15.13
N PRO A 85 30.26 -18.55 -15.79
CA PRO A 85 31.13 -19.64 -16.13
C PRO A 85 32.20 -19.19 -17.14
N LEU A 86 33.39 -19.79 -17.07
CA LEU A 86 34.52 -19.43 -17.92
C LEU A 86 34.22 -19.60 -19.42
N SER A 87 33.33 -20.51 -19.80
CA SER A 87 32.84 -20.69 -21.17
C SER A 87 32.22 -19.41 -21.73
N ASP A 88 31.32 -18.80 -20.96
CA ASP A 88 30.59 -17.59 -21.34
C ASP A 88 31.53 -16.37 -21.43
N LEU A 89 32.46 -16.27 -20.49
CA LEU A 89 33.49 -15.22 -20.50
C LEU A 89 34.42 -15.36 -21.71
N ARG A 90 34.78 -16.60 -22.07
CA ARG A 90 35.60 -16.88 -23.23
C ARG A 90 34.87 -16.49 -24.51
N GLU A 91 33.60 -16.90 -24.66
CA GLU A 91 32.79 -16.60 -25.83
C GLU A 91 32.66 -15.08 -26.03
N HIS A 92 32.57 -14.31 -24.97
CA HIS A 92 32.49 -12.84 -25.01
C HIS A 92 33.69 -12.18 -25.68
N TYR A 93 34.93 -12.71 -25.49
CA TYR A 93 36.16 -12.17 -26.07
C TYR A 93 36.66 -12.96 -27.30
N GLN A 94 36.04 -14.10 -27.63
CA GLN A 94 36.44 -14.95 -28.77
C GLN A 94 36.57 -14.19 -30.10
N PRO A 95 35.71 -13.21 -30.43
CA PRO A 95 35.80 -12.47 -31.69
C PRO A 95 37.07 -11.60 -31.80
N LEU A 96 37.74 -11.32 -30.71
CA LEU A 96 38.93 -10.46 -30.68
C LEU A 96 40.23 -11.26 -30.72
N ILE A 97 40.20 -12.54 -30.43
CA ILE A 97 41.38 -13.40 -30.38
C ILE A 97 42.02 -13.56 -31.79
N GLY A 98 43.30 -13.30 -31.91
CA GLY A 98 44.04 -13.35 -33.16
C GLY A 98 43.95 -12.09 -34.00
N HIS A 99 43.19 -11.10 -33.61
CA HIS A 99 43.01 -9.84 -34.34
C HIS A 99 43.82 -8.69 -33.74
N HIS A 100 44.09 -7.68 -34.59
CA HIS A 100 44.61 -6.40 -34.13
C HIS A 100 43.51 -5.64 -33.41
N VAL A 101 43.72 -5.36 -32.15
CA VAL A 101 42.78 -4.63 -31.30
C VAL A 101 43.46 -3.42 -30.63
N THR A 102 42.65 -2.43 -30.32
CA THR A 102 43.10 -1.31 -29.48
C THR A 102 42.73 -1.56 -28.00
N LEU A 103 43.43 -0.90 -27.11
CA LEU A 103 43.08 -0.96 -25.67
C LEU A 103 41.68 -0.40 -25.42
N GLY A 104 41.27 0.64 -26.19
CA GLY A 104 39.92 1.19 -26.13
C GLY A 104 38.83 0.18 -26.54
N GLU A 105 39.07 -0.68 -27.55
CA GLU A 105 38.16 -1.75 -27.92
C GLU A 105 38.04 -2.79 -26.80
N LEU A 106 39.15 -3.22 -26.22
CA LEU A 106 39.12 -4.15 -25.08
C LEU A 106 38.37 -3.57 -23.88
N GLN A 107 38.50 -2.27 -23.64
CA GLN A 107 37.76 -1.59 -22.61
C GLN A 107 36.24 -1.63 -22.88
N GLN A 108 35.81 -1.37 -24.11
CA GLN A 108 34.38 -1.47 -24.47
C GLN A 108 33.81 -2.87 -24.23
N TYR A 109 34.60 -3.92 -24.52
CA TYR A 109 34.20 -5.30 -24.20
C TYR A 109 34.08 -5.54 -22.70
N THR A 110 35.03 -5.00 -21.94
CA THR A 110 35.00 -5.08 -20.46
C THR A 110 33.81 -4.30 -19.87
N GLU A 111 33.48 -3.14 -20.44
CA GLU A 111 32.27 -2.39 -20.07
C GLU A 111 30.97 -3.15 -20.40
N ARG A 112 30.92 -3.89 -21.53
CA ARG A 112 29.79 -4.76 -21.84
C ARG A 112 29.61 -5.84 -20.79
N LEU A 113 30.71 -6.41 -20.27
CA LEU A 113 30.66 -7.40 -19.20
C LEU A 113 30.15 -6.79 -17.89
N THR A 114 30.56 -5.56 -17.56
CA THR A 114 29.99 -4.81 -16.45
C THR A 114 28.49 -4.56 -16.61
N LYS A 115 28.03 -4.22 -17.83
CA LYS A 115 26.61 -4.06 -18.12
C LYS A 115 25.86 -5.39 -17.95
N ARG A 116 26.46 -6.52 -18.35
CA ARG A 116 25.89 -7.85 -18.14
C ARG A 116 25.71 -8.16 -16.66
N TYR A 117 26.70 -7.92 -15.81
CA TYR A 117 26.56 -8.05 -14.35
C TYR A 117 25.34 -7.27 -13.83
N ARG A 118 25.21 -6.02 -14.25
CA ARG A 118 24.08 -5.15 -13.81
C ARG A 118 22.73 -5.64 -14.33
N GLN A 119 22.66 -6.17 -15.55
CA GLN A 119 21.44 -6.73 -16.15
C GLN A 119 21.00 -8.00 -15.43
N GLU A 120 21.97 -8.82 -15.00
CA GLU A 120 21.74 -10.05 -14.22
C GLU A 120 21.49 -9.76 -12.73
N GLY A 121 21.43 -8.47 -12.35
CA GLY A 121 21.07 -8.05 -10.98
C GLY A 121 22.25 -7.79 -10.04
N TYR A 122 23.50 -7.94 -10.47
CA TYR A 122 24.68 -7.69 -9.62
C TYR A 122 25.13 -6.23 -9.72
N LEU A 123 24.44 -5.35 -9.00
CA LEU A 123 24.60 -3.89 -9.13
C LEU A 123 26.00 -3.39 -8.76
N LEU A 124 26.66 -4.04 -7.81
CA LEU A 124 27.97 -3.65 -7.29
C LEU A 124 29.12 -4.30 -8.03
N SER A 125 28.83 -5.27 -8.92
CA SER A 125 29.84 -6.02 -9.63
C SER A 125 30.21 -5.33 -10.94
N TYR A 126 31.48 -5.39 -11.29
CA TYR A 126 32.04 -4.80 -12.49
C TYR A 126 33.27 -5.53 -12.97
N ALA A 127 33.63 -5.30 -14.23
CA ALA A 127 34.90 -5.76 -14.80
C ALA A 127 35.77 -4.56 -15.16
N TYR A 128 37.07 -4.70 -15.05
CA TYR A 128 38.03 -3.66 -15.46
C TYR A 128 39.36 -4.25 -15.93
N LEU A 129 40.12 -3.42 -16.65
CA LEU A 129 41.45 -3.73 -17.09
C LEU A 129 42.46 -3.06 -16.12
N PRO A 130 43.19 -3.84 -15.31
CA PRO A 130 44.24 -3.28 -14.43
C PRO A 130 45.40 -2.77 -15.26
N PRO A 131 46.24 -1.86 -14.71
CA PRO A 131 47.52 -1.51 -15.29
C PRO A 131 48.36 -2.77 -15.52
N GLN A 132 48.79 -3.00 -16.78
CA GLN A 132 49.51 -4.21 -17.18
C GLN A 132 50.35 -3.97 -18.46
N ASP A 133 51.39 -4.78 -18.66
CA ASP A 133 52.08 -4.85 -19.95
C ASP A 133 51.27 -5.69 -20.93
N VAL A 134 51.01 -5.13 -22.09
CA VAL A 134 50.22 -5.75 -23.15
C VAL A 134 51.04 -6.09 -24.40
N ALA A 135 52.36 -5.92 -24.36
CA ALA A 135 53.22 -6.12 -25.49
C ALA A 135 53.17 -7.55 -26.07
N ASP A 136 52.97 -8.56 -25.21
CA ASP A 136 52.86 -9.96 -25.57
C ASP A 136 51.47 -10.36 -26.10
N GLY A 137 50.52 -9.41 -26.23
CA GLY A 137 49.12 -9.71 -26.62
C GLY A 137 48.36 -10.52 -25.58
N ARG A 138 48.81 -10.55 -24.35
CA ARG A 138 48.13 -11.19 -23.22
C ARG A 138 47.49 -10.11 -22.36
N VAL A 139 46.17 -10.26 -22.11
CA VAL A 139 45.39 -9.27 -21.34
C VAL A 139 44.74 -9.95 -20.15
N ASN A 140 44.91 -9.36 -18.97
CA ASN A 140 44.18 -9.71 -17.76
C ASN A 140 42.93 -8.82 -17.65
N VAL A 141 41.77 -9.46 -17.43
CA VAL A 141 40.52 -8.80 -17.08
C VAL A 141 40.16 -9.20 -15.66
N VAL A 142 40.02 -8.22 -14.79
CA VAL A 142 39.66 -8.45 -13.40
C VAL A 142 38.15 -8.31 -13.25
N LEU A 143 37.54 -9.34 -12.68
CA LEU A 143 36.11 -9.39 -12.35
C LEU A 143 35.96 -9.11 -10.86
N VAL A 144 35.30 -8.02 -10.52
CA VAL A 144 35.03 -7.62 -9.15
C VAL A 144 33.58 -7.92 -8.83
N GLU A 145 33.35 -8.84 -7.92
CA GLU A 145 32.04 -9.20 -7.43
C GLU A 145 31.76 -8.47 -6.11
N GLY A 146 30.90 -7.44 -6.22
CA GLY A 146 30.69 -6.49 -5.13
C GLY A 146 29.76 -7.05 -4.04
N TYR A 147 30.07 -6.70 -2.80
CA TYR A 147 29.32 -7.07 -1.60
C TYR A 147 29.37 -5.97 -0.55
N ILE A 148 28.44 -6.00 0.42
CA ILE A 148 28.50 -5.10 1.59
C ILE A 148 29.41 -5.73 2.65
N ARG A 149 30.49 -5.04 2.98
CA ARG A 149 31.44 -5.45 4.02
C ARG A 149 30.95 -5.08 5.41
N ASP A 150 30.46 -3.85 5.53
CA ASP A 150 29.97 -3.27 6.76
C ASP A 150 28.82 -2.28 6.50
N TYR A 151 27.99 -2.06 7.52
CA TYR A 151 27.00 -1.01 7.48
C TYR A 151 27.12 -0.09 8.69
N ARG A 152 26.63 1.13 8.53
CA ARG A 152 26.51 2.11 9.59
C ARG A 152 25.09 2.68 9.60
N VAL A 153 24.52 2.76 10.78
CA VAL A 153 23.23 3.44 10.99
C VAL A 153 23.52 4.78 11.68
N ASP A 154 23.14 5.87 11.02
CA ASP A 154 23.20 7.23 11.54
C ASP A 154 21.78 7.69 11.91
N GLY A 155 21.60 8.11 13.16
CA GLY A 155 20.32 8.53 13.72
C GLY A 155 19.85 7.61 14.85
N ASP A 156 18.99 8.18 15.71
CA ASP A 156 18.42 7.44 16.82
C ASP A 156 16.97 7.04 16.49
N ILE A 157 16.75 5.75 16.33
CA ILE A 157 15.42 5.16 16.15
C ILE A 157 14.97 4.34 17.36
N GLY A 158 15.70 4.45 18.48
CA GLY A 158 15.39 3.76 19.72
C GLY A 158 15.42 2.23 19.57
N PRO A 159 14.54 1.49 20.26
CA PRO A 159 14.56 0.02 20.23
C PRO A 159 14.36 -0.62 18.87
N ALA A 160 13.78 0.09 17.89
CA ALA A 160 13.64 -0.40 16.51
C ALA A 160 14.99 -0.64 15.81
N SER A 161 16.08 -0.10 16.35
CA SER A 161 17.45 -0.33 15.85
C SER A 161 17.82 -1.80 15.81
N ASP A 162 17.34 -2.60 16.76
CA ASP A 162 17.65 -4.04 16.81
C ASP A 162 17.08 -4.77 15.59
N TYR A 163 15.83 -4.47 15.22
CA TYR A 163 15.20 -5.08 14.04
C TYR A 163 15.81 -4.54 12.74
N LEU A 164 16.11 -3.23 12.67
CA LEU A 164 16.81 -2.67 11.51
C LEU A 164 18.16 -3.35 11.30
N GLN A 165 18.97 -3.54 12.36
CA GLN A 165 20.24 -4.25 12.28
C GLN A 165 20.06 -5.70 11.81
N GLN A 166 19.02 -6.39 12.28
CA GLN A 166 18.68 -7.75 11.82
C GLN A 166 18.46 -7.79 10.30
N LEU A 167 17.78 -6.79 9.72
CA LEU A 167 17.60 -6.67 8.27
C LEU A 167 18.91 -6.38 7.54
N LEU A 168 19.71 -5.43 8.04
CA LEU A 168 20.95 -5.02 7.41
C LEU A 168 22.02 -6.14 7.44
N THR A 169 22.02 -6.99 8.47
CA THR A 169 22.90 -8.17 8.55
C THR A 169 22.65 -9.15 7.39
N GLN A 170 21.42 -9.22 6.87
CA GLN A 170 21.15 -10.07 5.71
C GLN A 170 21.84 -9.56 4.43
N LEU A 171 22.06 -8.24 4.34
CA LEU A 171 22.81 -7.64 3.23
C LEU A 171 24.31 -7.95 3.28
N GLU A 172 24.89 -8.09 4.47
CA GLU A 172 26.30 -8.49 4.64
C GLU A 172 26.54 -9.96 4.34
N ALA A 173 25.50 -10.80 4.51
CA ALA A 173 25.62 -12.25 4.37
C ALA A 173 25.71 -12.71 2.91
N GLU A 174 25.22 -11.93 1.95
CA GLU A 174 25.19 -12.30 0.53
C GLU A 174 26.43 -11.79 -0.22
N ARG A 175 27.10 -12.72 -0.90
CA ARG A 175 28.31 -12.41 -1.71
C ARG A 175 28.31 -13.24 -2.99
N PRO A 176 28.29 -12.61 -4.18
CA PRO A 176 28.10 -11.18 -4.43
C PRO A 176 26.65 -10.73 -4.15
N LEU A 177 26.50 -9.45 -3.80
CA LEU A 177 25.19 -8.88 -3.47
C LEU A 177 24.31 -8.76 -4.71
N THR A 178 23.09 -9.29 -4.64
CA THR A 178 22.09 -9.14 -5.69
C THR A 178 21.22 -7.89 -5.48
N ARG A 179 20.65 -7.39 -6.56
CA ARG A 179 19.64 -6.31 -6.54
C ARG A 179 18.43 -6.74 -5.72
N GLU A 180 18.01 -7.98 -5.89
CA GLU A 180 16.81 -8.52 -5.23
C GLU A 180 16.95 -8.48 -3.71
N THR A 181 18.08 -8.93 -3.19
CA THR A 181 18.39 -8.89 -1.75
C THR A 181 18.48 -7.45 -1.24
N LEU A 182 19.19 -6.57 -1.97
CA LEU A 182 19.30 -5.16 -1.60
C LEU A 182 17.93 -4.48 -1.54
N GLU A 183 17.12 -4.60 -2.60
CA GLU A 183 15.79 -4.01 -2.68
C GLU A 183 14.84 -4.58 -1.63
N ARG A 184 14.91 -5.90 -1.37
CA ARG A 184 14.09 -6.57 -0.37
C ARG A 184 14.34 -6.04 1.04
N TYR A 185 15.57 -6.05 1.50
CA TYR A 185 15.86 -5.70 2.89
C TYR A 185 15.80 -4.20 3.15
N LEU A 186 16.19 -3.36 2.20
CA LEU A 186 15.94 -1.92 2.30
C LEU A 186 14.43 -1.61 2.21
N GLY A 187 13.68 -2.29 1.34
CA GLY A 187 12.25 -2.13 1.25
C GLY A 187 11.50 -2.58 2.51
N LEU A 188 11.97 -3.61 3.23
CA LEU A 188 11.44 -3.99 4.55
C LEU A 188 11.78 -2.94 5.61
N ALA A 189 13.02 -2.40 5.58
CA ALA A 189 13.46 -1.37 6.51
C ALA A 189 12.67 -0.05 6.36
N GLU A 190 12.29 0.32 5.14
CA GLU A 190 11.44 1.48 4.86
C GLU A 190 10.01 1.35 5.38
N ARG A 191 9.55 0.11 5.57
CA ARG A 191 8.20 -0.20 6.10
C ARG A 191 8.15 -0.31 7.61
N LEU A 192 9.25 -0.02 8.30
CA LEU A 192 9.24 0.02 9.77
C LEU A 192 8.31 1.12 10.26
N PRO A 193 7.37 0.83 11.17
CA PRO A 193 6.39 1.79 11.63
C PRO A 193 7.02 3.05 12.20
N GLY A 194 6.64 4.19 11.63
CA GLY A 194 7.14 5.51 12.05
C GLY A 194 8.64 5.75 11.79
N VAL A 195 9.32 4.85 11.08
CA VAL A 195 10.73 5.03 10.70
C VAL A 195 10.81 5.47 9.24
N SER A 196 11.64 6.46 8.96
CA SER A 196 12.04 6.85 7.62
C SER A 196 13.52 6.61 7.46
N ILE A 197 13.93 6.00 6.35
CA ILE A 197 15.33 5.72 6.06
C ILE A 197 15.76 6.34 4.75
N GLU A 198 17.03 6.73 4.68
CA GLU A 198 17.75 7.06 3.46
C GLU A 198 19.01 6.21 3.44
N ALA A 199 19.32 5.56 2.32
CA ALA A 199 20.47 4.68 2.21
C ALA A 199 21.49 5.23 1.22
N GLU A 200 22.75 5.25 1.60
CA GLU A 200 23.87 5.62 0.75
C GLU A 200 24.89 4.49 0.71
N LEU A 201 25.29 4.10 -0.51
CA LEU A 201 26.25 3.04 -0.71
C LEU A 201 27.56 3.63 -1.24
N ALA A 202 28.64 3.47 -0.48
CA ALA A 202 29.99 3.86 -0.85
C ALA A 202 30.82 2.62 -1.18
N MET A 203 31.31 2.52 -2.41
CA MET A 203 32.28 1.48 -2.78
C MET A 203 33.68 1.89 -2.30
N ALA A 204 34.37 0.93 -1.70
CA ALA A 204 35.82 1.13 -1.47
C ALA A 204 36.51 1.21 -2.84
N GLN A 205 37.54 2.06 -2.95
CA GLN A 205 38.34 2.17 -4.17
C GLN A 205 39.29 0.96 -4.37
N ASN A 206 39.03 -0.12 -3.66
CA ASN A 206 39.84 -1.34 -3.67
C ASN A 206 39.24 -2.37 -4.63
N ALA A 207 40.10 -3.15 -5.26
CA ALA A 207 39.70 -4.23 -6.18
C ALA A 207 38.99 -5.42 -5.52
N ASP A 208 38.73 -5.37 -4.22
CA ASP A 208 38.08 -6.47 -3.47
C ASP A 208 36.55 -6.45 -3.53
N GLY A 209 35.94 -5.44 -4.17
CA GLY A 209 34.49 -5.32 -4.32
C GLY A 209 33.72 -4.97 -3.05
N ALA A 210 34.41 -4.64 -1.97
CA ALA A 210 33.79 -4.27 -0.72
C ALA A 210 33.10 -2.91 -0.80
N ALA A 211 31.85 -2.85 -0.35
CA ALA A 211 31.11 -1.61 -0.21
C ALA A 211 30.73 -1.37 1.25
N ARG A 212 30.54 -0.10 1.62
CA ARG A 212 29.96 0.30 2.90
C ARG A 212 28.59 0.89 2.67
N LEU A 213 27.61 0.41 3.44
CA LEU A 213 26.26 0.93 3.46
C LEU A 213 26.08 1.90 4.63
N THR A 214 25.68 3.13 4.36
CA THR A 214 25.28 4.10 5.40
C THR A 214 23.77 4.28 5.32
N VAL A 215 23.06 4.06 6.43
CA VAL A 215 21.63 4.23 6.56
C VAL A 215 21.35 5.38 7.51
N TYR A 216 20.76 6.45 7.00
CA TYR A 216 20.28 7.58 7.80
C TYR A 216 18.84 7.29 8.21
N ALA A 217 18.61 7.12 9.50
CA ALA A 217 17.30 6.73 10.01
C ALA A 217 16.72 7.77 10.97
N ARG A 218 15.42 8.04 10.84
CA ARG A 218 14.68 8.93 11.72
C ARG A 218 13.39 8.26 12.16
N ARG A 219 12.99 8.46 13.40
CA ARG A 219 11.77 7.87 13.96
C ARG A 219 10.77 8.92 14.39
N LYS A 220 9.48 8.65 14.10
CA LYS A 220 8.31 9.31 14.70
C LYS A 220 7.61 8.30 15.61
N PRO A 221 7.85 8.35 16.92
CA PRO A 221 7.33 7.33 17.84
C PRO A 221 5.82 7.37 17.97
N PHE A 222 5.19 8.52 17.76
CA PHE A 222 3.74 8.70 17.84
C PHE A 222 3.22 9.47 16.64
N GLY A 223 1.99 9.17 16.24
CA GLY A 223 1.26 9.88 15.20
C GLY A 223 -0.20 10.07 15.61
N ALA A 224 -0.80 11.14 15.14
CA ALA A 224 -2.23 11.38 15.28
C ALA A 224 -2.76 12.01 13.99
N ALA A 225 -3.98 11.61 13.59
CA ALA A 225 -4.66 12.15 12.42
C ALA A 225 -6.16 12.27 12.71
N VAL A 226 -6.80 13.22 12.05
CA VAL A 226 -8.25 13.38 12.03
C VAL A 226 -8.68 13.35 10.56
N THR A 227 -9.57 12.42 10.22
CA THR A 227 -10.19 12.33 8.90
C THR A 227 -11.62 12.82 9.01
N LEU A 228 -11.98 13.83 8.24
CA LEU A 228 -13.34 14.34 8.13
C LEU A 228 -13.92 13.89 6.80
N ALA A 229 -15.08 13.28 6.84
CA ALA A 229 -15.81 12.89 5.63
C ALA A 229 -17.29 13.23 5.78
N ASP A 230 -17.89 13.61 4.66
CA ASP A 230 -19.34 13.75 4.53
C ASP A 230 -19.95 12.35 4.54
N SER A 231 -20.87 12.09 5.47
CA SER A 231 -21.59 10.83 5.51
C SER A 231 -22.67 10.81 4.42
N SER A 232 -23.09 9.60 4.02
CA SER A 232 -24.19 9.45 3.07
C SER A 232 -25.55 9.93 3.61
N ARG A 233 -25.59 10.34 4.88
CA ARG A 233 -26.79 10.76 5.62
C ARG A 233 -26.83 12.25 5.95
N ASP A 234 -26.15 13.08 5.19
CA ASP A 234 -26.05 14.54 5.35
C ASP A 234 -25.27 15.03 6.60
N ASP A 235 -24.54 14.15 7.28
CA ASP A 235 -23.73 14.49 8.45
C ASP A 235 -22.23 14.38 8.19
N VAL A 236 -21.43 15.21 8.85
CA VAL A 236 -19.97 15.13 8.79
C VAL A 236 -19.47 14.21 9.89
N GLN A 237 -18.83 13.12 9.48
CA GLN A 237 -18.18 12.17 10.42
C GLN A 237 -16.71 12.51 10.59
N ALA A 238 -16.20 12.34 11.81
CA ALA A 238 -14.80 12.53 12.15
C ALA A 238 -14.19 11.22 12.67
N LEU A 239 -13.16 10.71 11.99
CA LEU A 239 -12.39 9.56 12.44
C LEU A 239 -11.06 10.02 13.03
N LEU A 240 -10.87 9.80 14.33
CA LEU A 240 -9.60 10.00 15.00
C LEU A 240 -8.74 8.75 14.83
N THR A 241 -7.48 8.94 14.49
CA THR A 241 -6.48 7.86 14.43
C THR A 241 -5.27 8.25 15.27
N ALA A 242 -4.86 7.39 16.18
CA ALA A 242 -3.63 7.53 16.95
C ALA A 242 -2.73 6.32 16.71
N THR A 243 -1.43 6.54 16.57
CA THR A 243 -0.45 5.48 16.34
C THR A 243 0.71 5.60 17.32
N SER A 244 1.15 4.46 17.84
CA SER A 244 2.41 4.29 18.56
C SER A 244 3.29 3.37 17.74
N ASN A 245 4.52 3.79 17.43
CA ASN A 245 5.37 3.16 16.45
C ASN A 245 6.70 2.74 17.07
N ALA A 246 7.06 1.47 16.91
CA ALA A 246 8.39 0.93 17.17
C ALA A 246 8.95 1.28 18.56
N GLN A 247 8.16 1.06 19.61
CA GLN A 247 8.57 1.31 20.99
C GLN A 247 9.41 0.17 21.58
N THR A 248 9.40 -1.00 20.94
CA THR A 248 10.18 -2.18 21.33
C THR A 248 11.08 -2.67 20.22
N ARG A 249 11.93 -3.63 20.53
CA ARG A 249 12.83 -4.29 19.55
C ARG A 249 12.12 -5.04 18.42
N PHE A 250 10.82 -5.26 18.54
CA PHE A 250 10.03 -5.94 17.51
C PHE A 250 9.47 -4.99 16.45
N ALA A 251 9.84 -3.69 16.53
CA ALA A 251 9.38 -2.64 15.63
C ALA A 251 7.86 -2.69 15.41
N GLU A 252 7.10 -2.83 16.51
CA GLU A 252 5.65 -2.97 16.51
C GLU A 252 4.94 -1.67 16.19
N GLN A 253 3.69 -1.79 15.79
CA GLN A 253 2.75 -0.68 15.69
C GLN A 253 1.48 -0.99 16.48
N LEU A 254 1.07 -0.04 17.30
CA LEU A 254 -0.25 0.02 17.90
C LEU A 254 -1.02 1.17 17.27
N LYS A 255 -2.18 0.88 16.67
CA LYS A 255 -3.04 1.88 16.01
C LYS A 255 -4.42 1.83 16.65
N ALA A 256 -4.88 2.97 17.16
CA ALA A 256 -6.22 3.15 17.68
C ALA A 256 -7.02 4.05 16.74
N ARG A 257 -8.25 3.66 16.41
CA ARG A 257 -9.21 4.44 15.63
C ARG A 257 -10.50 4.62 16.39
N LEU A 258 -11.03 5.84 16.36
CA LEU A 258 -12.27 6.23 17.04
C LEU A 258 -13.10 7.09 16.10
N LEU A 259 -14.29 6.60 15.72
CA LEU A 259 -15.28 7.39 15.01
C LEU A 259 -16.06 8.23 16.03
N LEU A 260 -16.05 9.54 15.82
CA LEU A 260 -16.86 10.46 16.62
C LEU A 260 -18.26 10.51 16.01
N PRO A 261 -19.31 10.33 16.82
CA PRO A 261 -20.68 10.43 16.34
C PRO A 261 -20.97 11.86 15.87
N ALA A 262 -21.78 11.97 14.83
CA ALA A 262 -22.24 13.23 14.28
C ALA A 262 -23.71 13.14 13.90
N GLY A 263 -24.44 14.22 14.15
CA GLY A 263 -25.86 14.35 13.79
C GLY A 263 -26.79 13.45 14.59
N ASP A 264 -27.94 13.14 13.97
CA ASP A 264 -29.00 12.30 14.57
C ASP A 264 -28.68 10.80 14.47
N ASP A 265 -27.76 10.41 13.57
CA ASP A 265 -27.30 9.03 13.40
C ASP A 265 -26.08 8.80 14.32
N GLN A 266 -26.29 8.11 15.42
CA GLN A 266 -25.25 7.81 16.38
C GLN A 266 -24.50 6.55 15.96
N GLU A 267 -23.51 6.70 15.10
CA GLU A 267 -22.57 5.64 14.78
C GLU A 267 -21.30 5.77 15.65
N HIS A 268 -21.00 4.73 16.40
CA HIS A 268 -19.79 4.62 17.21
C HIS A 268 -18.92 3.50 16.66
N TYR A 269 -17.67 3.79 16.39
CA TYR A 269 -16.70 2.79 16.02
C TYR A 269 -15.39 2.98 16.78
N GLN A 270 -14.88 1.88 17.30
CA GLN A 270 -13.58 1.83 17.96
C GLN A 270 -12.82 0.64 17.43
N ARG A 271 -11.53 0.83 17.14
CA ARG A 271 -10.66 -0.26 16.71
C ARG A 271 -9.26 -0.09 17.28
N LEU A 272 -8.69 -1.20 17.69
CA LEU A 272 -7.31 -1.32 18.10
C LEU A 272 -6.64 -2.37 17.23
N ASP A 273 -5.58 -1.97 16.53
CA ASP A 273 -4.74 -2.85 15.71
C ASP A 273 -3.35 -2.91 16.33
N TYR A 274 -2.79 -4.10 16.46
CA TYR A 274 -1.43 -4.35 16.86
C TYR A 274 -0.73 -5.18 15.79
N SER A 275 0.48 -4.79 15.42
CA SER A 275 1.34 -5.59 14.56
C SER A 275 2.76 -5.57 15.07
N GLN A 276 3.48 -6.69 14.93
CA GLN A 276 4.91 -6.77 15.22
C GLN A 276 5.60 -7.68 14.22
N TYR A 277 6.87 -7.39 13.96
CA TYR A 277 7.70 -8.25 13.15
C TYR A 277 8.19 -9.46 13.97
N LEU A 278 8.29 -10.62 13.29
CA LEU A 278 8.69 -11.89 13.91
C LEU A 278 10.11 -12.31 13.51
N ASP A 279 10.49 -12.00 12.27
CA ASP A 279 11.75 -12.45 11.67
C ASP A 279 12.29 -11.46 10.63
N ALA A 280 13.51 -11.71 10.15
CA ALA A 280 14.15 -10.91 9.10
C ALA A 280 13.50 -11.08 7.72
N ALA A 281 12.67 -12.10 7.49
CA ALA A 281 11.93 -12.25 6.24
C ALA A 281 10.75 -11.25 6.14
N GLY A 282 10.46 -10.52 7.24
CA GLY A 282 9.41 -9.52 7.32
C GLY A 282 8.05 -10.09 7.74
N SER A 283 8.01 -11.33 8.25
CA SER A 283 6.78 -11.93 8.79
C SER A 283 6.26 -11.11 9.95
N GLN A 284 4.93 -10.93 10.03
CA GLN A 284 4.29 -10.12 11.07
C GLN A 284 3.18 -10.89 11.77
N LEU A 285 3.11 -10.74 13.08
CA LEU A 285 1.92 -11.05 13.87
C LEU A 285 0.96 -9.88 13.80
N LEU A 286 -0.32 -10.17 13.59
CA LEU A 286 -1.40 -9.19 13.52
C LEU A 286 -2.44 -9.52 14.57
N LEU A 287 -2.83 -8.54 15.38
CA LEU A 287 -3.96 -8.65 16.31
C LEU A 287 -4.88 -7.46 16.07
N SER A 288 -6.17 -7.70 16.09
CA SER A 288 -7.15 -6.60 16.02
C SER A 288 -8.36 -6.86 16.90
N ALA A 289 -8.89 -5.78 17.45
CA ALA A 289 -10.16 -5.76 18.17
C ALA A 289 -10.95 -4.53 17.72
N SER A 290 -12.21 -4.70 17.35
CA SER A 290 -13.08 -3.59 16.98
C SER A 290 -14.47 -3.77 17.57
N ARG A 291 -15.14 -2.63 17.82
CA ARG A 291 -16.53 -2.54 18.22
C ARG A 291 -17.23 -1.48 17.38
N TYR A 292 -18.37 -1.84 16.85
CA TYR A 292 -19.27 -0.96 16.11
C TYR A 292 -20.64 -0.97 16.78
N ARG A 293 -21.23 0.20 16.96
CA ARG A 293 -22.59 0.38 17.42
C ARG A 293 -23.26 1.44 16.56
N SER A 294 -24.45 1.14 16.07
CA SER A 294 -25.26 2.06 15.29
C SER A 294 -26.64 2.18 15.92
N GLU A 295 -27.04 3.41 16.21
CA GLU A 295 -28.37 3.80 16.64
C GLU A 295 -28.91 4.79 15.59
N PRO A 296 -29.51 4.29 14.48
CA PRO A 296 -29.94 5.18 13.41
C PRO A 296 -31.11 6.03 13.86
N GLY A 297 -30.95 7.36 13.76
CA GLY A 297 -32.05 8.31 13.97
C GLY A 297 -33.10 8.26 12.87
N THR A 298 -32.72 7.67 11.70
CA THR A 298 -33.62 7.57 10.53
C THR A 298 -34.43 6.29 10.59
N ARG A 299 -35.74 6.44 10.61
CA ARG A 299 -36.67 5.32 10.50
C ARG A 299 -36.72 4.79 9.06
N ILE A 300 -36.53 3.49 8.90
CA ILE A 300 -36.76 2.81 7.62
C ILE A 300 -38.25 2.62 7.43
N ARG A 301 -38.83 3.23 6.37
CA ARG A 301 -40.24 3.03 6.06
C ARG A 301 -40.40 1.75 5.28
N LEU A 302 -41.11 0.80 5.86
CA LEU A 302 -41.48 -0.45 5.22
C LEU A 302 -42.55 -0.24 4.15
N ASP A 303 -42.71 -1.19 3.22
CA ASP A 303 -43.73 -1.15 2.17
C ASP A 303 -45.16 -1.13 2.72
N ASP A 304 -45.35 -1.60 3.94
CA ASP A 304 -46.62 -1.56 4.67
C ASP A 304 -46.92 -0.23 5.39
N GLY A 305 -46.02 0.75 5.24
CA GLY A 305 -46.11 2.10 5.81
C GLY A 305 -45.66 2.22 7.26
N ARG A 306 -45.14 1.17 7.89
CA ARG A 306 -44.53 1.22 9.23
C ARG A 306 -43.14 1.78 9.15
N ASP A 307 -42.74 2.56 10.16
CA ASP A 307 -41.39 3.05 10.33
C ASP A 307 -40.64 2.09 11.27
N MET A 308 -39.46 1.61 10.85
CA MET A 308 -38.60 0.71 11.61
C MET A 308 -37.29 1.36 11.92
N THR A 309 -36.81 1.22 13.15
CA THR A 309 -35.40 1.53 13.54
C THR A 309 -34.69 0.21 13.78
N ARG A 310 -33.46 0.08 13.28
CA ARG A 310 -32.63 -1.10 13.49
C ARG A 310 -31.36 -0.67 14.23
N GLU A 311 -31.19 -1.13 15.46
CA GLU A 311 -29.97 -1.00 16.21
C GLU A 311 -29.05 -2.17 15.90
N ARG A 312 -27.75 -1.89 15.83
CA ARG A 312 -26.75 -2.92 15.57
C ARG A 312 -25.54 -2.73 16.45
N ASN A 313 -25.14 -3.79 17.13
CA ASN A 313 -23.92 -3.84 17.92
C ASN A 313 -23.08 -5.00 17.40
N SER A 314 -21.81 -4.74 17.03
CA SER A 314 -20.91 -5.75 16.50
C SER A 314 -19.54 -5.63 17.15
N GLU A 315 -19.03 -6.75 17.63
CA GLU A 315 -17.67 -6.88 18.17
C GLU A 315 -16.89 -7.88 17.34
N ARG A 316 -15.64 -7.52 16.99
CA ARG A 316 -14.76 -8.36 16.21
C ARG A 316 -13.40 -8.47 16.84
N TYR A 317 -12.86 -9.68 16.88
CA TYR A 317 -11.50 -9.99 17.31
C TYR A 317 -10.82 -10.84 16.23
N ALA A 318 -9.57 -10.52 15.91
CA ALA A 318 -8.80 -11.32 14.97
C ALA A 318 -7.35 -11.48 15.39
N VAL A 319 -6.79 -12.64 15.10
CA VAL A 319 -5.37 -12.93 15.17
C VAL A 319 -4.92 -13.46 13.81
N GLY A 320 -3.79 -12.96 13.33
CA GLY A 320 -3.30 -13.31 12.00
C GLY A 320 -1.80 -13.24 11.86
N LEU A 321 -1.35 -13.79 10.74
CA LEU A 321 0.04 -13.72 10.29
C LEU A 321 0.06 -13.13 8.89
N ARG A 322 1.01 -12.23 8.63
CA ARG A 322 1.28 -11.65 7.31
C ARG A 322 2.69 -12.00 6.88
N GLN A 323 2.84 -12.41 5.61
CA GLN A 323 4.12 -12.70 4.98
C GLN A 323 4.29 -11.85 3.71
N PRO A 324 5.28 -10.94 3.65
CA PRO A 324 5.68 -10.30 2.42
C PRO A 324 6.31 -11.32 1.45
N VAL A 325 5.77 -11.41 0.24
CA VAL A 325 6.26 -12.31 -0.81
C VAL A 325 7.17 -11.55 -1.77
N VAL A 326 6.71 -10.40 -2.28
CA VAL A 326 7.49 -9.51 -3.15
C VAL A 326 7.71 -8.19 -2.42
N VAL A 327 8.97 -7.79 -2.33
CA VAL A 327 9.38 -6.50 -1.75
C VAL A 327 10.37 -5.86 -2.71
N ARG A 328 9.88 -4.90 -3.49
CA ARG A 328 10.66 -4.10 -4.44
C ARG A 328 10.28 -2.63 -4.28
N PRO A 329 11.08 -1.68 -4.74
CA PRO A 329 10.77 -0.26 -4.58
C PRO A 329 9.41 0.15 -5.15
N ASN A 330 9.00 -0.47 -6.25
CA ASN A 330 7.76 -0.15 -6.97
C ASN A 330 6.72 -1.27 -6.94
N GLU A 331 6.97 -2.38 -6.23
CA GLU A 331 6.09 -3.54 -6.20
C GLU A 331 6.09 -4.20 -4.82
N TRP A 332 4.90 -4.41 -4.31
CA TRP A 332 4.65 -5.10 -3.05
C TRP A 332 3.63 -6.19 -3.23
N MET A 333 3.92 -7.36 -2.69
CA MET A 333 2.95 -8.44 -2.56
C MET A 333 3.08 -9.07 -1.19
N ALA A 334 1.97 -9.23 -0.50
CA ALA A 334 1.90 -9.94 0.77
C ALA A 334 0.70 -10.89 0.78
N VAL A 335 0.85 -11.97 1.52
CA VAL A 335 -0.23 -12.88 1.87
C VAL A 335 -0.46 -12.82 3.37
N GLN A 336 -1.70 -12.99 3.81
CA GLN A 336 -2.05 -13.00 5.23
C GLN A 336 -3.14 -14.01 5.50
N GLY A 337 -3.07 -14.63 6.67
CA GLY A 337 -4.12 -15.51 7.17
C GLY A 337 -4.60 -15.03 8.53
N HIS A 338 -5.90 -15.10 8.78
CA HIS A 338 -6.49 -14.73 10.06
C HIS A 338 -7.46 -15.79 10.56
N LEU A 339 -7.48 -15.99 11.87
CA LEU A 339 -8.61 -16.55 12.59
C LEU A 339 -9.35 -15.38 13.23
N TYR A 340 -10.65 -15.28 12.99
CA TYR A 340 -11.44 -14.19 13.56
C TYR A 340 -12.78 -14.66 14.14
N ALA A 341 -13.26 -13.86 15.06
CA ALA A 341 -14.55 -14.00 15.71
C ALA A 341 -15.34 -12.71 15.57
N VAL A 342 -16.59 -12.80 15.15
CA VAL A 342 -17.54 -11.68 15.15
C VAL A 342 -18.72 -12.07 16.01
N SER A 343 -19.15 -11.17 16.88
CA SER A 343 -20.39 -11.28 17.62
C SER A 343 -21.24 -10.08 17.24
N GLU A 344 -22.41 -10.33 16.72
CA GLU A 344 -23.33 -9.32 16.21
C GLU A 344 -24.70 -9.48 16.86
N GLN A 345 -25.22 -8.38 17.39
CA GLN A 345 -26.57 -8.27 17.93
C GLN A 345 -27.33 -7.25 17.09
N VAL A 346 -28.47 -7.64 16.61
CA VAL A 346 -29.37 -6.79 15.84
C VAL A 346 -30.71 -6.76 16.57
N GLU A 347 -31.12 -5.55 16.93
CA GLU A 347 -32.41 -5.29 17.56
C GLU A 347 -33.26 -4.46 16.61
N ASP A 348 -34.41 -4.98 16.23
CA ASP A 348 -35.42 -4.23 15.51
C ASP A 348 -36.80 -4.47 16.11
N GLN A 349 -37.82 -3.72 15.66
CA GLN A 349 -39.16 -3.81 16.25
C GLN A 349 -39.88 -5.14 15.94
N LEU A 350 -39.31 -5.98 15.10
CA LEU A 350 -39.91 -7.24 14.65
C LEU A 350 -39.14 -8.45 15.21
N ASP A 351 -37.82 -8.40 15.21
CA ASP A 351 -36.96 -9.53 15.59
C ASP A 351 -35.67 -9.05 16.26
N ASP A 352 -35.33 -9.71 17.37
CA ASP A 352 -34.01 -9.59 18.01
C ASP A 352 -33.27 -10.88 17.76
N TYR A 353 -32.04 -10.75 17.19
CA TYR A 353 -31.21 -11.92 16.97
C TYR A 353 -29.73 -11.67 17.23
N ASP A 354 -29.09 -12.69 17.79
CA ASP A 354 -27.67 -12.74 18.05
C ASP A 354 -26.98 -13.72 17.11
N THR A 355 -25.95 -13.27 16.44
CA THR A 355 -25.14 -14.11 15.56
C THR A 355 -23.69 -14.08 16.02
N SER A 356 -23.06 -15.26 16.13
CA SER A 356 -21.65 -15.40 16.49
C SER A 356 -20.90 -16.16 15.40
N VAL A 357 -20.14 -15.45 14.57
CA VAL A 357 -19.33 -16.01 13.49
C VAL A 357 -17.94 -16.38 14.02
N ARG A 358 -17.44 -17.50 13.54
CA ARG A 358 -16.03 -17.89 13.66
C ARG A 358 -15.56 -18.26 12.26
N ALA A 359 -14.43 -17.70 11.83
CA ALA A 359 -13.98 -17.98 10.48
C ALA A 359 -12.44 -17.87 10.34
N LEU A 360 -11.95 -18.59 9.33
CA LEU A 360 -10.58 -18.46 8.82
C LEU A 360 -10.62 -17.64 7.54
N SER A 361 -9.64 -16.75 7.36
CA SER A 361 -9.41 -16.09 6.09
C SER A 361 -8.00 -16.30 5.60
N PHE A 362 -7.87 -16.35 4.26
CA PHE A 362 -6.60 -16.26 3.58
C PHE A 362 -6.73 -15.20 2.48
N GLU A 363 -5.87 -14.18 2.56
CA GLU A 363 -5.95 -13.01 1.70
C GLU A 363 -4.58 -12.73 1.07
N GLY A 364 -4.60 -12.26 -0.18
CA GLY A 364 -3.43 -11.76 -0.89
C GLY A 364 -3.66 -10.33 -1.36
N GLU A 365 -2.65 -9.50 -1.21
CA GLU A 365 -2.62 -8.14 -1.73
C GLU A 365 -1.40 -7.97 -2.63
N TRP A 366 -1.62 -7.41 -3.80
CA TRP A 366 -0.56 -7.00 -4.71
C TRP A 366 -0.73 -5.54 -5.08
N ARG A 367 0.38 -4.80 -5.04
CA ARG A 367 0.45 -3.38 -5.37
C ARG A 367 1.65 -3.13 -6.26
N LYS A 368 1.45 -2.30 -7.31
CA LYS A 368 2.52 -1.88 -8.21
C LYS A 368 2.37 -0.42 -8.59
N VAL A 369 3.49 0.30 -8.57
CA VAL A 369 3.60 1.70 -9.00
C VAL A 369 4.54 1.79 -10.19
N GLU A 370 4.08 2.32 -11.31
CA GLU A 370 4.89 2.53 -12.53
C GLU A 370 4.77 4.00 -12.95
N GLY A 371 5.77 4.80 -12.60
CA GLY A 371 5.69 6.26 -12.73
C GLY A 371 4.56 6.81 -11.87
N SER A 372 3.53 7.38 -12.49
CA SER A 372 2.33 7.88 -11.79
C SER A 372 1.14 6.92 -11.88
N ARG A 373 1.34 5.71 -12.41
CA ARG A 373 0.30 4.66 -12.47
C ARG A 373 0.36 3.81 -11.22
N LEU A 374 -0.77 3.66 -10.54
CA LEU A 374 -0.93 2.79 -9.38
C LEU A 374 -1.88 1.64 -9.73
N ARG A 375 -1.52 0.42 -9.37
CA ARG A 375 -2.38 -0.77 -9.41
C ARG A 375 -2.41 -1.44 -8.07
N ILE A 376 -3.60 -1.82 -7.63
CA ILE A 376 -3.81 -2.61 -6.41
C ILE A 376 -4.78 -3.73 -6.76
N ILE A 377 -4.47 -4.95 -6.36
CA ILE A 377 -5.36 -6.11 -6.45
C ILE A 377 -5.36 -6.79 -5.10
N SER A 378 -6.53 -7.11 -4.60
CA SER A 378 -6.74 -7.86 -3.36
C SER A 378 -7.70 -9.01 -3.62
N ALA A 379 -7.33 -10.21 -3.18
CA ALA A 379 -8.15 -11.41 -3.27
C ALA A 379 -8.20 -12.11 -1.93
N GLY A 380 -9.33 -12.72 -1.58
CA GLY A 380 -9.50 -13.41 -0.32
C GLY A 380 -10.49 -14.58 -0.41
N VAL A 381 -10.20 -15.59 0.41
CA VAL A 381 -11.04 -16.75 0.66
C VAL A 381 -11.34 -16.76 2.15
N TYR A 382 -12.61 -16.93 2.50
CA TYR A 382 -13.11 -16.91 3.88
C TYR A 382 -13.94 -18.15 4.11
N GLN A 383 -13.59 -18.94 5.13
CA GLN A 383 -14.27 -20.16 5.51
C GLN A 383 -14.89 -19.99 6.89
N GLY A 384 -16.19 -20.01 6.97
CA GLY A 384 -16.93 -20.09 8.22
C GLY A 384 -16.65 -21.41 8.96
N LEU A 385 -16.76 -21.37 10.26
CA LEU A 385 -16.56 -22.52 11.15
C LEU A 385 -17.80 -22.64 12.04
N ASP A 386 -18.54 -23.72 11.91
CA ASP A 386 -19.77 -23.98 12.69
C ASP A 386 -19.49 -24.50 14.12
N TYR A 387 -18.26 -24.42 14.57
CA TYR A 387 -17.76 -24.79 15.90
C TYR A 387 -17.10 -23.62 16.62
N LEU A 388 -16.43 -23.84 17.77
CA LEU A 388 -15.82 -22.81 18.63
C LEU A 388 -16.81 -21.75 19.13
N GLY A 389 -18.09 -22.16 19.33
CA GLY A 389 -19.13 -21.27 19.82
C GLY A 389 -19.79 -20.42 18.75
N ALA A 390 -19.69 -20.81 17.48
CA ALA A 390 -20.49 -20.24 16.40
C ALA A 390 -21.98 -20.45 16.67
N ARG A 391 -22.80 -19.44 16.40
CA ARG A 391 -24.26 -19.47 16.57
C ARG A 391 -24.92 -18.61 15.51
N SER A 392 -26.00 -19.12 14.95
CA SER A 392 -26.84 -18.36 14.03
C SER A 392 -28.12 -17.94 14.76
N GLY A 393 -28.35 -16.63 14.85
CA GLY A 393 -29.60 -16.06 15.35
C GLY A 393 -30.70 -16.03 14.30
N ALA A 394 -30.33 -16.24 13.04
CA ALA A 394 -31.23 -16.33 11.88
C ALA A 394 -30.85 -17.55 11.04
N ASP A 395 -31.47 -17.74 9.90
CA ASP A 395 -31.24 -18.87 9.00
C ASP A 395 -30.00 -18.61 8.12
N TYR A 396 -28.80 -18.59 8.77
CA TYR A 396 -27.49 -18.41 8.14
C TYR A 396 -26.67 -19.69 8.14
N ASP A 397 -25.88 -19.90 7.08
CA ASP A 397 -24.90 -20.98 7.01
C ASP A 397 -23.62 -20.57 7.74
N MET A 398 -23.28 -21.25 8.84
CA MET A 398 -22.12 -20.90 9.65
C MET A 398 -20.82 -21.52 9.14
N ASP A 399 -20.90 -22.53 8.26
CA ASP A 399 -19.79 -23.17 7.55
C ASP A 399 -19.58 -22.62 6.14
N PHE A 400 -20.01 -21.40 5.91
CA PHE A 400 -19.98 -20.71 4.61
C PHE A 400 -18.60 -20.67 3.96
N LEU A 401 -18.58 -20.66 2.63
CA LEU A 401 -17.44 -20.29 1.80
C LEU A 401 -17.70 -18.97 1.07
N ARG A 402 -16.87 -17.96 1.34
CA ARG A 402 -16.96 -16.65 0.70
C ARG A 402 -15.68 -16.34 -0.07
N LEU A 403 -15.80 -15.87 -1.30
CA LEU A 403 -14.72 -15.39 -2.14
C LEU A 403 -14.84 -13.89 -2.36
N ARG A 404 -13.72 -13.20 -2.40
CA ARG A 404 -13.62 -11.78 -2.71
C ARG A 404 -12.48 -11.52 -3.68
N LEU A 405 -12.74 -10.68 -4.68
CA LEU A 405 -11.73 -10.09 -5.54
C LEU A 405 -12.03 -8.60 -5.67
N SER A 406 -11.06 -7.77 -5.42
CA SER A 406 -11.19 -6.32 -5.58
C SER A 406 -9.92 -5.72 -6.16
N GLY A 407 -10.05 -4.57 -6.81
CA GLY A 407 -8.90 -3.92 -7.40
C GLY A 407 -9.15 -2.47 -7.77
N LEU A 408 -8.05 -1.77 -7.94
CA LEU A 408 -8.01 -0.38 -8.35
C LEU A 408 -6.85 -0.18 -9.33
N GLN A 409 -7.10 0.57 -10.40
CA GLN A 409 -6.05 1.10 -11.26
C GLN A 409 -6.25 2.59 -11.43
N SER A 410 -5.20 3.35 -11.16
CA SER A 410 -5.14 4.78 -11.33
C SER A 410 -4.11 5.14 -12.39
N ASP A 411 -4.56 5.81 -13.47
CA ASP A 411 -3.75 6.20 -14.62
C ASP A 411 -3.67 7.71 -14.76
N PRO A 412 -2.47 8.30 -14.93
CA PRO A 412 -2.35 9.68 -15.36
C PRO A 412 -2.79 9.78 -16.84
N LEU A 413 -3.86 10.53 -17.12
CA LEU A 413 -4.34 10.80 -18.47
C LEU A 413 -3.66 12.01 -19.09
N SER A 414 -3.31 12.99 -18.24
CA SER A 414 -2.53 14.16 -18.60
C SER A 414 -1.90 14.77 -17.34
N ALA A 415 -1.17 15.88 -17.47
CA ALA A 415 -0.59 16.61 -16.33
C ALA A 415 -1.62 17.04 -15.26
N ARG A 416 -2.92 17.11 -15.62
CA ARG A 416 -3.99 17.57 -14.72
C ARG A 416 -5.11 16.55 -14.54
N PHE A 417 -5.22 15.56 -15.40
CA PHE A 417 -6.29 14.56 -15.36
C PHE A 417 -5.77 13.21 -14.95
N GLN A 418 -6.46 12.59 -14.01
CA GLN A 418 -6.21 11.24 -13.52
C GLN A 418 -7.50 10.43 -13.61
N GLY A 419 -7.44 9.27 -14.26
CA GLY A 419 -8.52 8.30 -14.33
C GLY A 419 -8.32 7.19 -13.31
N VAL A 420 -9.36 6.83 -12.56
CA VAL A 420 -9.32 5.74 -11.59
C VAL A 420 -10.43 4.74 -11.93
N VAL A 421 -10.05 3.52 -12.25
CA VAL A 421 -10.96 2.38 -12.36
C VAL A 421 -10.90 1.58 -11.07
N SER A 422 -12.03 1.26 -10.49
CA SER A 422 -12.14 0.38 -9.32
C SER A 422 -13.20 -0.68 -9.55
N GLY A 423 -13.03 -1.84 -8.90
CA GLY A 423 -13.98 -2.93 -9.01
C GLY A 423 -13.91 -3.88 -7.83
N ALA A 424 -15.02 -4.50 -7.50
CA ALA A 424 -15.11 -5.57 -6.50
C ALA A 424 -16.09 -6.65 -6.95
N LEU A 425 -15.74 -7.90 -6.67
CA LEU A 425 -16.53 -9.10 -6.88
C LEU A 425 -16.60 -9.87 -5.57
N TYR A 426 -17.80 -10.22 -5.15
CA TYR A 426 -18.09 -11.06 -4.00
C TYR A 426 -18.91 -12.26 -4.45
N TRP A 427 -18.59 -13.42 -3.93
CA TRP A 427 -19.31 -14.64 -4.26
C TRP A 427 -19.41 -15.59 -3.07
N SER A 428 -20.61 -16.08 -2.82
CA SER A 428 -20.89 -17.20 -1.94
C SER A 428 -22.16 -17.89 -2.43
N ASP A 429 -22.22 -19.21 -2.38
CA ASP A 429 -23.47 -19.96 -2.61
C ASP A 429 -24.22 -20.25 -1.31
N ASP A 430 -23.64 -19.86 -0.17
CA ASP A 430 -24.20 -20.00 1.17
C ASP A 430 -24.95 -18.74 1.57
N ARG A 431 -25.87 -18.86 2.52
CA ARG A 431 -26.56 -17.72 3.15
C ARG A 431 -25.63 -17.12 4.21
N LEU A 432 -25.00 -16.02 3.86
CA LEU A 432 -24.02 -15.39 4.72
C LEU A 432 -24.66 -14.66 5.92
N PRO A 433 -24.03 -14.73 7.10
CA PRO A 433 -24.29 -13.80 8.19
C PRO A 433 -24.15 -12.34 7.73
N ASP A 434 -24.91 -11.42 8.32
CA ASP A 434 -24.93 -10.02 7.90
C ASP A 434 -23.54 -9.38 7.90
N SER A 435 -22.69 -9.70 8.90
CA SER A 435 -21.30 -9.21 8.97
C SER A 435 -20.40 -9.68 7.82
N GLU A 436 -20.80 -10.71 7.07
CA GLU A 436 -20.02 -11.32 5.99
C GLU A 436 -20.55 -10.97 4.60
N ARG A 437 -21.70 -10.32 4.51
CA ARG A 437 -22.32 -9.94 3.23
C ARG A 437 -21.57 -8.85 2.49
N ALA A 438 -21.75 -8.82 1.19
CA ALA A 438 -21.28 -7.76 0.33
C ALA A 438 -22.25 -6.57 0.40
N GLY A 439 -21.80 -5.42 0.90
CA GLY A 439 -22.56 -4.18 0.91
C GLY A 439 -22.24 -3.30 -0.30
N PHE A 440 -23.28 -2.73 -0.92
CA PHE A 440 -23.18 -1.79 -2.03
C PHE A 440 -23.99 -0.54 -1.72
N GLY A 441 -23.42 0.62 -2.03
CA GLY A 441 -23.98 1.95 -1.73
C GLY A 441 -22.98 2.81 -0.98
N GLY A 442 -23.27 4.08 -0.80
CA GLY A 442 -22.40 4.97 -0.07
C GLY A 442 -21.20 5.48 -0.88
N GLN A 443 -19.98 5.19 -0.46
CA GLN A 443 -18.80 5.89 -1.00
C GLN A 443 -18.20 5.27 -2.27
N HIS A 444 -18.38 3.95 -2.52
CA HIS A 444 -17.65 3.25 -3.58
C HIS A 444 -18.50 2.85 -4.77
N PHE A 445 -19.41 1.91 -4.59
CA PHE A 445 -20.23 1.37 -5.67
C PHE A 445 -21.70 1.63 -5.37
N GLY A 446 -22.36 2.44 -6.20
CA GLY A 446 -23.71 2.91 -5.96
C GLY A 446 -23.75 4.22 -5.15
N ARG A 447 -22.86 5.15 -5.43
CA ARG A 447 -22.71 6.46 -4.73
C ARG A 447 -24.01 7.31 -4.71
N GLY A 448 -24.94 7.03 -5.58
CA GLY A 448 -26.26 7.69 -5.61
C GLY A 448 -27.27 7.12 -4.62
N TYR A 449 -26.94 6.06 -3.90
CA TYR A 449 -27.82 5.38 -2.96
C TYR A 449 -27.29 5.47 -1.54
N PRO A 450 -28.17 5.48 -0.53
CA PRO A 450 -27.76 5.35 0.86
C PRO A 450 -26.91 4.09 1.07
N ARG A 451 -26.07 4.09 2.10
CA ARG A 451 -25.39 2.90 2.58
C ARG A 451 -26.43 1.84 2.93
N ASP A 452 -26.08 0.58 2.79
CA ASP A 452 -26.90 -0.58 3.19
C ASP A 452 -28.23 -0.76 2.44
N GLN A 453 -28.46 0.01 1.40
CA GLN A 453 -29.68 -0.16 0.61
C GLN A 453 -29.65 -1.44 -0.24
N ALA A 454 -28.47 -2.01 -0.47
CA ALA A 454 -28.32 -3.27 -1.18
C ALA A 454 -27.10 -4.03 -0.65
N ASP A 455 -27.36 -5.10 0.05
CA ASP A 455 -26.42 -6.12 0.48
C ASP A 455 -26.78 -7.47 -0.15
N GLY A 456 -25.88 -8.42 -0.08
CA GLY A 456 -26.12 -9.75 -0.61
C GLY A 456 -24.94 -10.70 -0.38
N ASP A 457 -25.24 -12.01 -0.57
CA ASP A 457 -24.24 -13.07 -0.44
C ASP A 457 -23.25 -13.05 -1.61
N LYS A 458 -23.67 -12.50 -2.74
CA LYS A 458 -22.86 -12.32 -3.94
C LYS A 458 -23.18 -11.00 -4.63
N GLY A 459 -22.23 -10.52 -5.43
CA GLY A 459 -22.44 -9.31 -6.20
C GLY A 459 -21.14 -8.75 -6.78
N TRP A 460 -21.30 -7.74 -7.60
CA TRP A 460 -20.17 -7.03 -8.16
C TRP A 460 -20.45 -5.53 -8.28
N GLY A 461 -19.40 -4.74 -8.25
CA GLY A 461 -19.44 -3.31 -8.50
C GLY A 461 -18.23 -2.90 -9.33
N VAL A 462 -18.42 -1.92 -10.22
CA VAL A 462 -17.36 -1.27 -11.00
C VAL A 462 -17.61 0.22 -11.00
N ALA A 463 -16.57 1.01 -10.81
CA ALA A 463 -16.63 2.46 -10.88
C ALA A 463 -15.48 3.01 -11.72
N TYR A 464 -15.76 4.09 -12.43
CA TYR A 464 -14.76 4.93 -13.07
C TYR A 464 -14.86 6.35 -12.53
N GLU A 465 -13.74 6.91 -12.09
CA GLU A 465 -13.63 8.25 -11.56
C GLU A 465 -12.59 9.05 -12.37
N LEU A 466 -12.97 10.24 -12.78
CA LEU A 466 -12.08 11.20 -13.43
C LEU A 466 -11.80 12.35 -12.47
N ASN A 467 -10.54 12.48 -12.06
CA ASN A 467 -10.07 13.53 -11.17
C ASN A 467 -9.36 14.62 -11.97
N TYR A 468 -9.60 15.88 -11.62
CA TYR A 468 -8.92 17.04 -12.19
C TYR A 468 -8.12 17.75 -11.09
N SER A 469 -6.79 17.81 -11.24
CA SER A 469 -5.92 18.50 -10.27
C SER A 469 -5.86 19.98 -10.59
N LEU A 470 -6.47 20.81 -9.73
CA LEU A 470 -6.24 22.24 -9.72
C LEU A 470 -4.90 22.49 -9.03
N LEU A 471 -3.92 23.01 -9.76
CA LEU A 471 -2.62 23.36 -9.20
C LEU A 471 -2.81 24.42 -8.11
N GLY A 472 -2.70 23.98 -6.86
CA GLY A 472 -2.66 24.84 -5.68
C GLY A 472 -1.22 25.11 -5.27
N SER A 473 -0.89 26.32 -4.90
CA SER A 473 0.37 26.65 -4.25
C SER A 473 0.26 26.35 -2.76
N GLY A 474 1.05 25.41 -2.26
CA GLY A 474 1.37 25.28 -0.85
C GLY A 474 0.57 24.23 -0.08
N LEU A 475 -0.56 24.55 0.53
CA LEU A 475 -1.17 23.72 1.57
C LEU A 475 -2.47 22.98 1.19
N ALA A 476 -3.02 23.22 0.00
CA ALA A 476 -4.30 22.64 -0.40
C ALA A 476 -4.29 22.14 -1.84
N LEU A 477 -4.57 20.86 -2.04
CA LEU A 477 -4.88 20.25 -3.32
C LEU A 477 -6.40 20.23 -3.51
N VAL A 478 -6.91 20.94 -4.52
CA VAL A 478 -8.33 20.91 -4.89
C VAL A 478 -8.49 20.00 -6.09
N GLN A 479 -9.21 18.90 -5.93
CA GLN A 479 -9.48 17.92 -6.99
C GLN A 479 -10.99 17.74 -7.18
N PRO A 480 -11.62 18.48 -8.11
CA PRO A 480 -12.95 18.12 -8.55
C PRO A 480 -12.92 16.79 -9.29
N TYR A 481 -13.94 15.96 -9.07
CA TYR A 481 -14.05 14.67 -9.73
C TYR A 481 -15.44 14.42 -10.31
N ALA A 482 -15.49 13.56 -11.33
CA ALA A 482 -16.72 12.99 -11.86
C ALA A 482 -16.62 11.48 -11.83
N ALA A 483 -17.64 10.79 -11.34
CA ALA A 483 -17.65 9.35 -11.25
C ALA A 483 -18.92 8.73 -11.83
N VAL A 484 -18.75 7.55 -12.44
CA VAL A 484 -19.83 6.69 -12.92
C VAL A 484 -19.63 5.32 -12.32
N ASP A 485 -20.66 4.75 -11.71
CA ASP A 485 -20.60 3.42 -11.13
C ASP A 485 -21.78 2.54 -11.52
N MET A 486 -21.56 1.22 -11.48
CA MET A 486 -22.56 0.18 -11.71
C MET A 486 -22.38 -0.93 -10.68
N ARG A 487 -23.49 -1.50 -10.22
CA ARG A 487 -23.49 -2.56 -9.21
C ARG A 487 -24.62 -3.57 -9.44
N ARG A 488 -24.43 -4.79 -8.95
CA ARG A 488 -25.45 -5.82 -8.92
C ARG A 488 -25.29 -6.70 -7.68
N PRO A 489 -26.11 -6.53 -6.65
CA PRO A 489 -26.18 -7.45 -5.52
C PRO A 489 -26.97 -8.70 -5.89
N GLY A 490 -26.78 -9.79 -5.16
CA GLY A 490 -27.53 -11.04 -5.29
C GLY A 490 -27.65 -11.76 -3.96
N ILE A 491 -28.81 -12.34 -3.68
CA ILE A 491 -29.11 -13.11 -2.46
C ILE A 491 -29.24 -14.59 -2.83
N THR A 492 -28.66 -15.48 -2.02
CA THR A 492 -28.74 -16.94 -2.19
C THR A 492 -30.09 -17.44 -1.68
N GLY A 493 -30.77 -18.31 -2.46
CA GLY A 493 -32.07 -18.87 -2.11
C GLY A 493 -33.31 -17.98 -2.40
N GLY A 494 -33.10 -16.72 -2.76
CA GLY A 494 -34.15 -15.82 -3.17
C GLY A 494 -34.64 -16.08 -4.60
N ARG A 495 -35.96 -16.11 -4.84
CA ARG A 495 -36.52 -16.11 -6.19
C ARG A 495 -36.05 -14.84 -6.90
N TRP A 496 -35.40 -14.97 -8.03
CA TRP A 496 -34.87 -13.87 -8.84
C TRP A 496 -35.98 -12.96 -9.33
N THR A 497 -36.42 -12.00 -8.55
CA THR A 497 -37.15 -10.85 -9.07
C THR A 497 -36.09 -9.84 -9.49
N MET A 498 -35.83 -9.72 -10.80
CA MET A 498 -35.00 -8.68 -11.35
C MET A 498 -35.59 -7.31 -11.01
N PRO A 499 -34.98 -6.49 -10.16
CA PRO A 499 -35.18 -5.08 -10.28
C PRO A 499 -34.24 -4.63 -11.43
N THR A 500 -34.83 -4.48 -12.59
CA THR A 500 -34.20 -3.85 -13.77
C THR A 500 -33.93 -2.38 -13.51
N TRP A 501 -32.87 -2.05 -12.75
CA TRP A 501 -32.42 -0.69 -12.64
C TRP A 501 -30.92 -0.60 -12.90
N LEU A 502 -30.58 -0.62 -14.18
CA LEU A 502 -29.33 -0.02 -14.66
C LEU A 502 -29.50 1.51 -14.52
N ARG A 503 -29.34 2.04 -13.33
CA ARG A 503 -29.26 3.50 -13.15
C ARG A 503 -27.80 3.91 -13.24
N ARG A 504 -27.48 4.63 -14.31
CA ARG A 504 -26.24 5.38 -14.43
C ARG A 504 -26.37 6.60 -13.52
N HIS A 505 -25.57 6.68 -12.47
CA HIS A 505 -25.48 7.86 -11.64
C HIS A 505 -24.21 8.61 -11.96
N LEU A 506 -24.38 9.88 -12.36
CA LEU A 506 -23.29 10.84 -12.42
C LEU A 506 -23.16 11.46 -11.03
N ALA A 507 -22.08 11.13 -10.32
CA ALA A 507 -21.71 11.81 -9.10
C ALA A 507 -20.66 12.88 -9.42
N TYR A 508 -20.90 14.10 -8.95
CA TYR A 508 -19.96 15.20 -9.04
C TYR A 508 -19.51 15.56 -7.64
N GLY A 509 -18.22 15.69 -7.43
CA GLY A 509 -17.69 16.07 -6.13
C GLY A 509 -16.44 16.94 -6.25
N TRP A 510 -16.10 17.61 -5.17
CA TRP A 510 -14.89 18.39 -5.02
C TRP A 510 -14.07 17.79 -3.89
N GLY A 511 -12.84 17.39 -4.19
CA GLY A 511 -11.88 16.98 -3.18
C GLY A 511 -10.86 18.09 -2.94
N MET A 512 -10.69 18.53 -1.72
CA MET A 512 -9.57 19.35 -1.30
C MET A 512 -8.59 18.45 -0.56
N GLY A 513 -7.43 18.21 -1.20
CA GLY A 513 -6.31 17.54 -0.55
C GLY A 513 -5.30 18.60 -0.16
N ALA A 514 -5.33 18.89 1.08
CA ALA A 514 -4.13 19.27 1.78
C ALA A 514 -4.05 18.21 2.86
N THR A 515 -2.99 17.88 3.32
CA THR A 515 -3.01 17.28 4.63
C THR A 515 -3.71 18.28 5.58
N PRO A 516 -5.02 18.18 5.82
CA PRO A 516 -6.06 17.16 5.68
C PRO A 516 -6.95 17.26 4.42
N THR A 517 -7.45 16.12 3.94
CA THR A 517 -8.37 16.02 2.79
C THR A 517 -9.80 16.32 3.21
N LEU A 518 -10.39 17.39 2.70
CA LEU A 518 -11.82 17.69 2.81
C LEU A 518 -12.48 17.39 1.45
N ARG A 519 -13.31 16.34 1.39
CA ARG A 519 -14.19 16.05 0.24
C ARG A 519 -15.59 16.58 0.49
N TRP A 520 -16.11 17.36 -0.45
CA TRP A 520 -17.47 17.89 -0.39
C TRP A 520 -18.33 17.22 -1.46
N ARG A 521 -19.51 16.70 -1.09
CA ARG A 521 -20.53 16.22 -2.02
C ARG A 521 -21.47 17.34 -2.44
N TRP A 522 -21.80 17.41 -3.71
CA TRP A 522 -22.64 18.47 -4.30
C TRP A 522 -24.10 18.53 -3.78
N ARG A 523 -24.59 17.54 -3.08
CA ARG A 523 -25.95 17.58 -2.50
C ARG A 523 -26.11 18.66 -1.45
N SER A 524 -25.12 18.90 -0.64
CA SER A 524 -25.14 19.95 0.40
C SER A 524 -25.04 21.36 -0.18
N LEU A 525 -24.29 21.54 -1.29
CA LEU A 525 -24.22 22.85 -1.97
C LEU A 525 -25.55 23.26 -2.63
N TRP A 526 -26.37 22.31 -3.11
CA TRP A 526 -27.66 22.62 -3.70
C TRP A 526 -28.67 23.10 -2.65
N ARG A 527 -28.63 22.55 -1.42
CA ARG A 527 -29.43 23.05 -0.29
C ARG A 527 -28.92 24.42 0.19
N MET A 528 -27.60 24.64 0.26
CA MET A 528 -27.01 25.93 0.64
C MET A 528 -27.33 27.00 -0.39
N TRP A 529 -27.32 26.69 -1.69
CA TRP A 529 -27.71 27.61 -2.77
C TRP A 529 -29.20 27.97 -2.74
N ARG A 530 -30.03 27.01 -2.37
CA ARG A 530 -31.48 27.27 -2.17
C ARG A 530 -31.73 28.16 -0.96
N TRP A 531 -30.92 28.06 0.08
CA TRP A 531 -30.98 28.91 1.26
C TRP A 531 -30.51 30.33 0.99
N ILE A 532 -29.41 30.47 0.25
CA ILE A 532 -28.87 31.78 -0.19
C ILE A 532 -29.82 32.45 -1.17
N ALA A 533 -30.49 31.70 -2.08
CA ALA A 533 -31.47 32.25 -3.03
C ALA A 533 -32.77 32.70 -2.35
N TRP A 534 -33.10 32.19 -1.15
CA TRP A 534 -34.28 32.62 -0.39
C TRP A 534 -34.01 33.84 0.52
N THR A 535 -32.76 34.11 0.86
CA THR A 535 -32.37 35.27 1.68
C THR A 535 -32.09 36.55 0.86
N VAL A 536 -32.13 36.49 -0.44
CA VAL A 536 -31.92 37.64 -1.35
C VAL A 536 -33.17 37.91 -2.25
N ALA A 537 -34.36 37.70 -1.74
CA ALA A 537 -35.56 38.25 -2.39
C ALA A 537 -35.81 39.66 -1.81
N PRO A 538 -35.84 40.73 -2.65
CA PRO A 538 -36.10 42.07 -2.17
C PRO A 538 -37.57 42.20 -1.74
N GLY A 539 -37.77 42.90 -0.62
CA GLY A 539 -39.06 43.45 -0.20
C GLY A 539 -39.52 44.58 -1.09
#